data_0508d202296677c4c040b28333d7f295
#
_entry.id   0508d202296677c4c040b28333d7f295
#
_cell.length_a   1.000
_cell.length_b   1.000
_cell.length_c   1.000
_cell.angle_alpha   90.00
_cell.angle_beta   90.00
_cell.angle_gamma   90.00
#
_symmetry.space_group_name_H-M   'P 1'
#
loop_
_entity.id
_entity.type
_entity.pdbx_description
1 polymer ?
#
loop_
_entity_poly.entity_id
_entity_poly.type
_entity_poly.pdbx_seq_one_letter_code
_entity_poly.pdbx_strand_id
1 'polypeptide(L)'
;MKKFIAVIVACLTCSGIYAQRAYEGANLGDNWSIGIHAGVTTPLTHSAFFPNMRATWELGIGKQLTPFFGMGVEAMTSINTTASKTAFDNTNVSLLTSVNLSNLFAGYWGTPRLFEIETVAGLGWLHYAQNGNGDRNSISSKLGLNFNFNLGEAKA
;
A
#
# COMPACT_ATOMS: atom_id res chain seq x y z
N MET A 1 -17.81 4.72 18.61
CA MET A 1 -17.06 5.79 17.94
C MET A 1 -15.54 5.71 18.16
N LYS A 2 -15.04 5.27 19.31
CA LYS A 2 -13.58 5.10 19.54
C LYS A 2 -12.92 3.98 18.69
N LYS A 3 -13.68 3.06 18.12
CA LYS A 3 -13.17 1.94 17.31
C LYS A 3 -12.84 2.33 15.86
N PHE A 4 -13.41 3.41 15.33
CA PHE A 4 -13.16 3.88 13.96
C PHE A 4 -11.89 4.75 13.85
N ILE A 5 -11.52 5.45 14.92
CA ILE A 5 -10.32 6.31 14.92
C ILE A 5 -9.02 5.47 14.89
N ALA A 6 -9.04 4.28 15.51
CA ALA A 6 -7.88 3.39 15.52
C ALA A 6 -7.56 2.77 14.14
N VAL A 7 -8.55 2.65 13.24
CA VAL A 7 -8.35 2.14 11.87
C VAL A 7 -7.59 3.15 11.01
N ILE A 8 -7.80 4.45 11.23
CA ILE A 8 -7.18 5.52 10.45
C ILE A 8 -5.69 5.69 10.79
N VAL A 9 -5.29 5.46 12.03
CA VAL A 9 -3.90 5.63 12.48
C VAL A 9 -2.98 4.48 12.03
N ALA A 10 -3.52 3.29 11.78
CA ALA A 10 -2.73 2.12 11.37
C ALA A 10 -2.36 2.10 9.87
N CYS A 11 -2.93 3.00 9.07
CA CYS A 11 -2.69 3.08 7.62
C CYS A 11 -1.59 4.09 7.23
N LEU A 12 -0.85 4.66 8.18
CA LEU A 12 0.37 5.42 7.90
C LEU A 12 1.53 4.45 7.61
N THR A 13 1.38 3.67 6.54
CA THR A 13 2.53 2.97 5.96
C THR A 13 3.44 4.02 5.32
N CYS A 14 4.72 3.98 5.65
CA CYS A 14 5.71 4.78 4.94
C CYS A 14 5.61 4.45 3.46
N SER A 15 5.04 5.36 2.68
CA SER A 15 4.99 5.25 1.23
C SER A 15 6.42 5.13 0.71
N GLY A 16 6.66 4.12 -0.10
CA GLY A 16 7.92 3.95 -0.79
C GLY A 16 8.22 5.17 -1.67
N ILE A 17 9.48 5.37 -1.96
CA ILE A 17 9.93 6.41 -2.87
C ILE A 17 9.48 6.00 -4.28
N TYR A 18 8.32 6.49 -4.70
CA TYR A 18 7.96 6.48 -6.11
C TYR A 18 8.47 7.78 -6.72
N ALA A 19 9.36 7.68 -7.70
CA ALA A 19 9.50 8.76 -8.65
C ALA A 19 8.26 8.70 -9.54
N GLN A 20 7.28 9.55 -9.29
CA GLN A 20 6.15 9.69 -10.19
C GLN A 20 6.65 10.27 -11.50
N ARG A 21 6.47 9.50 -12.57
CA ARG A 21 6.69 9.99 -13.93
C ARG A 21 5.50 10.83 -14.36
N ALA A 22 5.76 11.80 -15.25
CA ALA A 22 4.68 12.45 -15.98
C ALA A 22 3.86 11.38 -16.71
N TYR A 23 2.53 11.56 -16.77
CA TYR A 23 1.66 10.63 -17.50
C TYR A 23 1.95 10.76 -19.00
N GLU A 24 2.45 9.70 -19.62
CA GLU A 24 2.97 9.70 -20.99
C GLU A 24 1.95 9.25 -22.06
N GLY A 25 0.71 9.00 -21.72
CA GLY A 25 -0.31 8.56 -22.65
C GLY A 25 -1.03 7.30 -22.25
N ALA A 26 -1.83 6.72 -23.16
CA ALA A 26 -2.73 5.61 -22.87
C ALA A 26 -2.27 4.26 -23.42
N ASN A 27 -1.01 4.12 -23.88
CA ASN A 27 -0.51 2.85 -24.40
C ASN A 27 -0.35 1.80 -23.29
N LEU A 28 -0.47 0.53 -23.64
CA LEU A 28 -0.33 -0.58 -22.69
C LEU A 28 1.04 -0.65 -22.03
N GLY A 29 2.10 -0.22 -22.72
CA GLY A 29 3.48 -0.23 -22.22
C GLY A 29 3.83 0.93 -21.28
N ASP A 30 3.03 2.01 -21.26
CA ASP A 30 3.35 3.24 -20.56
C ASP A 30 2.81 3.24 -19.11
N ASN A 31 3.37 4.13 -18.29
CA ASN A 31 2.88 4.44 -16.94
C ASN A 31 2.88 3.26 -15.95
N TRP A 32 3.80 2.31 -16.12
CA TRP A 32 4.02 1.25 -15.16
C TRP A 32 4.96 1.70 -14.04
N SER A 33 4.69 1.24 -12.83
CA SER A 33 5.53 1.45 -11.65
C SER A 33 5.77 0.15 -10.90
N ILE A 34 6.96 0.00 -10.36
CA ILE A 34 7.31 -1.09 -9.43
C ILE A 34 7.81 -0.42 -8.16
N GLY A 35 7.29 -0.82 -7.03
CA GLY A 35 7.67 -0.28 -5.73
C GLY A 35 7.96 -1.36 -4.70
N ILE A 36 8.91 -1.07 -3.83
CA ILE A 36 9.20 -1.86 -2.64
C ILE A 36 8.94 -0.98 -1.44
N HIS A 37 8.14 -1.46 -0.51
CA HIS A 37 7.76 -0.71 0.68
C HIS A 37 8.16 -1.49 1.93
N ALA A 38 8.47 -0.76 2.98
CA ALA A 38 8.67 -1.31 4.31
C ALA A 38 7.78 -0.57 5.30
N GLY A 39 7.20 -1.28 6.23
CA GLY A 39 6.28 -0.70 7.19
C GLY A 39 6.14 -1.55 8.44
N VAL A 40 5.10 -1.26 9.19
CA VAL A 40 4.73 -2.05 10.37
C VAL A 40 3.23 -2.33 10.35
N THR A 41 2.86 -3.50 10.79
CA THR A 41 1.46 -3.88 11.00
C THR A 41 1.22 -4.24 12.45
N THR A 42 0.02 -3.95 12.94
CA THR A 42 -0.39 -4.27 14.31
C THR A 42 -1.87 -4.61 14.35
N PRO A 43 -2.30 -5.59 15.17
CA PRO A 43 -3.71 -5.88 15.35
C PRO A 43 -4.42 -4.72 16.05
N LEU A 44 -5.61 -4.37 15.57
CA LEU A 44 -6.42 -3.27 16.11
C LEU A 44 -7.41 -3.71 17.19
N THR A 45 -7.66 -5.01 17.29
CA THR A 45 -8.68 -5.57 18.21
C THR A 45 -8.11 -6.77 18.96
N HIS A 46 -8.55 -6.93 20.21
CA HIS A 46 -8.25 -8.06 21.09
C HIS A 46 -6.77 -8.28 21.47
N SER A 47 -5.89 -7.33 21.13
CA SER A 47 -4.46 -7.44 21.41
C SER A 47 -3.86 -6.06 21.73
N ALA A 48 -2.76 -6.03 22.46
CA ALA A 48 -2.04 -4.80 22.75
C ALA A 48 -1.37 -4.26 21.47
N PHE A 49 -1.55 -2.98 21.19
CA PHE A 49 -1.12 -2.35 19.95
C PHE A 49 0.39 -2.43 19.73
N PHE A 50 1.18 -1.85 20.61
CA PHE A 50 2.63 -1.78 20.46
C PHE A 50 3.37 -3.12 20.62
N PRO A 51 3.04 -3.98 21.61
CA PRO A 51 3.74 -5.26 21.78
C PRO A 51 3.53 -6.25 20.63
N ASN A 52 2.46 -6.09 19.85
CA ASN A 52 2.15 -6.96 18.71
C ASN A 52 2.50 -6.33 17.35
N MET A 53 3.25 -5.22 17.36
CA MET A 53 3.72 -4.58 16.15
C MET A 53 4.76 -5.45 15.44
N ARG A 54 4.61 -5.62 14.11
CA ARG A 54 5.46 -6.47 13.28
C ARG A 54 5.95 -5.70 12.07
N ALA A 55 7.20 -5.93 11.72
CA ALA A 55 7.76 -5.39 10.48
C ALA A 55 7.09 -6.04 9.27
N THR A 56 6.78 -5.26 8.25
CA THR A 56 6.20 -5.71 6.99
C THR A 56 7.04 -5.25 5.82
N TRP A 57 7.06 -6.08 4.79
CA TRP A 57 7.60 -5.76 3.48
C TRP A 57 6.52 -5.93 2.44
N GLU A 58 6.58 -5.09 1.44
CA GLU A 58 5.57 -5.03 0.39
C GLU A 58 6.25 -4.81 -0.95
N LEU A 59 5.83 -5.59 -1.94
CA LEU A 59 6.20 -5.44 -3.33
C LEU A 59 4.95 -5.11 -4.12
N GLY A 60 4.96 -3.98 -4.82
CA GLY A 60 3.83 -3.52 -5.63
C GLY A 60 4.20 -3.32 -7.09
N ILE A 61 3.28 -3.64 -7.96
CA ILE A 61 3.33 -3.31 -9.40
C ILE A 61 2.05 -2.55 -9.69
N GLY A 62 2.18 -1.33 -10.19
CA GLY A 62 1.06 -0.47 -10.53
C GLY A 62 1.11 0.03 -11.96
N LYS A 63 -0.05 0.42 -12.47
CA LYS A 63 -0.22 1.10 -13.74
C LYS A 63 -1.15 2.29 -13.56
N GLN A 64 -0.67 3.46 -13.96
CA GLN A 64 -1.51 4.64 -14.04
C GLN A 64 -2.30 4.59 -15.34
N LEU A 65 -3.63 4.56 -15.24
CA LEU A 65 -4.55 4.49 -16.38
C LEU A 65 -4.97 5.86 -16.88
N THR A 66 -5.02 6.83 -15.98
CA THR A 66 -5.29 8.24 -16.27
C THR A 66 -4.43 9.10 -15.33
N PRO A 67 -4.28 10.41 -15.54
CA PRO A 67 -3.53 11.27 -14.64
C PRO A 67 -3.99 11.26 -13.17
N PHE A 68 -5.18 10.76 -12.88
CA PHE A 68 -5.75 10.73 -11.53
C PHE A 68 -6.16 9.32 -11.07
N PHE A 69 -6.18 8.30 -11.96
CA PHE A 69 -6.62 6.95 -11.61
C PHE A 69 -5.60 5.89 -11.99
N GLY A 70 -5.26 5.03 -11.05
CA GLY A 70 -4.35 3.90 -11.22
C GLY A 70 -4.93 2.60 -10.69
N MET A 71 -4.32 1.49 -11.11
CA MET A 71 -4.57 0.15 -10.60
C MET A 71 -3.26 -0.56 -10.36
N GLY A 72 -3.23 -1.50 -9.42
CA GLY A 72 -2.02 -2.26 -9.12
C GLY A 72 -2.29 -3.56 -8.39
N VAL A 73 -1.26 -4.36 -8.32
CA VAL A 73 -1.22 -5.59 -7.52
C VAL A 73 -0.08 -5.43 -6.52
N GLU A 74 -0.34 -5.81 -5.30
CA GLU A 74 0.58 -5.72 -4.19
C GLU A 74 0.66 -7.03 -3.44
N ALA A 75 1.86 -7.47 -3.12
CA ALA A 75 2.14 -8.59 -2.24
C ALA A 75 2.85 -8.07 -0.98
N MET A 76 2.21 -8.22 0.16
CA MET A 76 2.72 -7.82 1.48
C MET A 76 2.97 -9.04 2.34
N THR A 77 4.05 -9.03 3.11
CA THR A 77 4.30 -10.05 4.13
C THR A 77 4.77 -9.42 5.43
N SER A 78 4.35 -10.00 6.56
CA SER A 78 4.86 -9.62 7.88
C SER A 78 5.84 -10.66 8.41
N ILE A 79 6.86 -10.18 9.13
CA ILE A 79 7.90 -11.02 9.70
C ILE A 79 7.64 -11.18 11.19
N ASN A 80 7.47 -12.42 11.64
CA ASN A 80 7.41 -12.74 13.06
C ASN A 80 8.06 -14.11 13.35
N THR A 81 9.30 -14.05 13.77
CA THR A 81 10.07 -15.25 14.09
C THR A 81 9.74 -15.84 15.46
N THR A 82 9.01 -15.13 16.32
CA THR A 82 8.68 -15.57 17.68
C THR A 82 7.37 -16.36 17.77
N ALA A 83 6.33 -15.94 17.06
CA ALA A 83 5.01 -16.57 17.15
C ALA A 83 4.84 -17.70 16.14
N SER A 84 5.08 -17.47 14.86
CA SER A 84 4.92 -18.46 13.81
C SER A 84 6.19 -19.27 13.54
N LYS A 85 7.35 -18.81 14.03
CA LYS A 85 8.70 -19.33 13.72
C LYS A 85 9.01 -19.32 12.21
N THR A 86 8.27 -18.55 11.44
CA THR A 86 8.45 -18.38 10.00
C THR A 86 8.78 -16.94 9.68
N ALA A 87 9.52 -16.71 8.59
CA ALA A 87 9.79 -15.37 8.08
C ALA A 87 8.57 -14.73 7.39
N PHE A 88 7.50 -15.51 7.16
CA PHE A 88 6.29 -15.10 6.47
C PHE A 88 5.07 -15.43 7.33
N ASP A 89 4.85 -14.65 8.38
CA ASP A 89 3.78 -14.87 9.33
C ASP A 89 2.40 -14.61 8.71
N ASN A 90 2.29 -13.50 8.00
CA ASN A 90 1.10 -13.12 7.23
C ASN A 90 1.52 -12.75 5.82
N THR A 91 0.88 -13.34 4.83
CA THR A 91 1.05 -12.95 3.42
C THR A 91 -0.27 -12.45 2.89
N ASN A 92 -0.27 -11.26 2.30
CA ASN A 92 -1.46 -10.65 1.71
C ASN A 92 -1.16 -10.25 0.27
N VAL A 93 -1.95 -10.76 -0.67
CA VAL A 93 -1.91 -10.35 -2.07
C VAL A 93 -3.18 -9.58 -2.37
N SER A 94 -3.04 -8.33 -2.80
CA SER A 94 -4.16 -7.40 -2.98
C SER A 94 -4.18 -6.83 -4.39
N LEU A 95 -5.38 -6.68 -4.94
CA LEU A 95 -5.65 -5.83 -6.08
C LEU A 95 -6.03 -4.45 -5.54
N LEU A 96 -5.33 -3.43 -6.00
CA LEU A 96 -5.48 -2.05 -5.54
C LEU A 96 -5.99 -1.16 -6.65
N THR A 97 -6.77 -0.16 -6.26
CA THR A 97 -7.09 1.00 -7.07
C THR A 97 -6.59 2.23 -6.36
N SER A 98 -6.08 3.19 -7.11
CA SER A 98 -5.58 4.46 -6.57
C SER A 98 -6.22 5.64 -7.26
N VAL A 99 -6.49 6.70 -6.49
CA VAL A 99 -7.00 7.97 -7.01
C VAL A 99 -6.14 9.10 -6.47
N ASN A 100 -5.43 9.78 -7.38
CA ASN A 100 -4.66 10.98 -7.04
C ASN A 100 -5.61 12.17 -6.84
N LEU A 101 -5.87 12.48 -5.57
CA LEU A 101 -6.78 13.56 -5.18
C LEU A 101 -6.24 14.93 -5.58
N SER A 102 -4.92 15.11 -5.53
CA SER A 102 -4.29 16.37 -5.95
C SER A 102 -4.54 16.66 -7.41
N ASN A 103 -4.41 15.67 -8.29
CA ASN A 103 -4.69 15.82 -9.72
C ASN A 103 -6.19 15.90 -10.01
N LEU A 104 -7.02 15.19 -9.23
CA LEU A 104 -8.47 15.22 -9.40
C LEU A 104 -9.06 16.61 -9.08
N PHE A 105 -8.65 17.24 -7.98
CA PHE A 105 -9.22 18.53 -7.54
C PHE A 105 -8.51 19.75 -8.06
N ALA A 106 -7.19 19.67 -8.23
CA ALA A 106 -6.39 20.83 -8.66
C ALA A 106 -5.95 20.76 -10.14
N GLY A 107 -6.44 19.74 -10.88
CA GLY A 107 -6.12 19.51 -12.29
C GLY A 107 -4.71 18.90 -12.49
N TYR A 108 -4.48 18.25 -13.61
CA TYR A 108 -3.18 17.72 -13.97
C TYR A 108 -2.40 18.75 -14.80
N TRP A 109 -1.16 19.05 -14.39
CA TRP A 109 -0.33 20.11 -15.01
C TRP A 109 0.71 19.56 -16.00
N GLY A 110 0.68 18.27 -16.30
CA GLY A 110 1.66 17.62 -17.17
C GLY A 110 2.95 17.19 -16.47
N THR A 111 3.19 17.65 -15.26
CA THR A 111 4.34 17.28 -14.43
C THR A 111 3.90 16.94 -13.01
N PRO A 112 4.59 16.01 -12.33
CA PRO A 112 4.32 15.71 -10.93
C PRO A 112 4.54 16.95 -10.05
N ARG A 113 3.69 17.13 -9.06
CA ARG A 113 3.84 18.19 -8.06
C ARG A 113 4.82 17.77 -6.99
N LEU A 114 5.41 18.73 -6.29
CA LEU A 114 6.28 18.48 -5.15
C LEU A 114 5.58 17.60 -4.08
N PHE A 115 4.30 17.83 -3.87
CA PHE A 115 3.47 17.09 -2.91
C PHE A 115 2.14 16.68 -3.55
N GLU A 116 1.80 15.41 -3.41
CA GLU A 116 0.54 14.85 -3.90
C GLU A 116 -0.09 13.93 -2.87
N ILE A 117 -1.41 13.97 -2.79
CA ILE A 117 -2.22 13.09 -1.96
C ILE A 117 -2.94 12.10 -2.86
N GLU A 118 -2.78 10.83 -2.57
CA GLU A 118 -3.43 9.73 -3.27
C GLU A 118 -4.21 8.87 -2.29
N THR A 119 -5.44 8.52 -2.61
CA THR A 119 -6.19 7.51 -1.87
C THR A 119 -6.04 6.17 -2.54
N VAL A 120 -5.93 5.11 -1.74
CA VAL A 120 -5.79 3.74 -2.19
C VAL A 120 -6.89 2.89 -1.56
N ALA A 121 -7.55 2.09 -2.37
CA ALA A 121 -8.53 1.11 -1.93
C ALA A 121 -8.28 -0.22 -2.63
N GLY A 122 -8.50 -1.34 -1.93
CA GLY A 122 -8.28 -2.64 -2.53
C GLY A 122 -8.90 -3.80 -1.79
N LEU A 123 -8.93 -4.92 -2.48
CA LEU A 123 -9.33 -6.23 -1.95
C LEU A 123 -8.19 -7.22 -2.17
N GLY A 124 -8.00 -8.11 -1.20
CA GLY A 124 -6.92 -9.08 -1.25
C GLY A 124 -7.26 -10.40 -0.60
N TRP A 125 -6.35 -11.33 -0.80
CA TRP A 125 -6.31 -12.61 -0.13
C TRP A 125 -5.22 -12.58 0.93
N LEU A 126 -5.62 -12.87 2.17
CA LEU A 126 -4.76 -12.89 3.33
C LEU A 126 -4.57 -14.33 3.81
N HIS A 127 -3.33 -14.74 3.88
CA HIS A 127 -2.91 -16.03 4.39
C HIS A 127 -2.17 -15.87 5.71
N TYR A 128 -2.61 -16.59 6.75
CA TYR A 128 -1.95 -16.68 8.03
C TYR A 128 -1.28 -18.03 8.19
N ALA A 129 0.03 -18.06 8.39
CA ALA A 129 0.77 -19.23 8.78
C ALA A 129 0.68 -19.40 10.31
N GLN A 130 -0.05 -20.41 10.77
CA GLN A 130 -0.17 -20.72 12.20
C GLN A 130 0.54 -22.05 12.51
N ASN A 131 1.61 -21.97 13.29
CA ASN A 131 2.38 -23.15 13.70
C ASN A 131 1.52 -24.08 14.59
N GLY A 132 1.11 -25.23 14.06
CA GLY A 132 0.41 -26.28 14.81
C GLY A 132 -1.12 -26.22 14.84
N ASN A 133 -1.76 -25.13 14.37
CA ASN A 133 -3.22 -24.97 14.39
C ASN A 133 -3.88 -24.91 13.00
N GLY A 134 -3.13 -25.25 11.96
CA GLY A 134 -3.58 -25.12 10.55
C GLY A 134 -3.53 -23.69 10.03
N ASP A 135 -3.29 -23.56 8.75
CA ASP A 135 -3.26 -22.28 8.06
C ASP A 135 -4.67 -21.72 7.87
N ARG A 136 -4.80 -20.39 7.96
CA ARG A 136 -6.07 -19.70 7.75
C ARG A 136 -5.99 -18.77 6.56
N ASN A 137 -7.04 -18.83 5.74
CA ASN A 137 -7.23 -17.94 4.60
C ASN A 137 -8.40 -17.00 4.86
N SER A 138 -8.26 -15.74 4.49
CA SER A 138 -9.31 -14.72 4.65
C SER A 138 -9.27 -13.73 3.50
N ILE A 139 -10.41 -13.10 3.25
CA ILE A 139 -10.47 -11.93 2.37
C ILE A 139 -10.06 -10.71 3.19
N SER A 140 -9.17 -9.90 2.64
CA SER A 140 -8.75 -8.62 3.21
C SER A 140 -9.27 -7.45 2.40
N SER A 141 -9.47 -6.33 3.06
CA SER A 141 -9.70 -5.04 2.41
C SER A 141 -8.66 -4.04 2.89
N LYS A 142 -8.18 -3.21 1.96
CA LYS A 142 -7.26 -2.10 2.24
C LYS A 142 -7.97 -0.79 1.93
N LEU A 143 -7.74 0.20 2.77
CA LEU A 143 -8.08 1.60 2.53
C LEU A 143 -6.97 2.45 3.14
N GLY A 144 -6.41 3.36 2.37
CA GLY A 144 -5.28 4.17 2.82
C GLY A 144 -5.17 5.50 2.10
N LEU A 145 -4.28 6.32 2.62
CA LEU A 145 -3.83 7.57 2.01
C LEU A 145 -2.32 7.52 1.85
N ASN A 146 -1.85 7.79 0.65
CA ASN A 146 -0.44 7.99 0.34
C ASN A 146 -0.14 9.49 0.25
N PHE A 147 0.95 9.88 0.87
CA PHE A 147 1.51 11.22 0.76
C PHE A 147 2.81 11.13 -0.03
N ASN A 148 2.75 11.56 -1.28
CA ASN A 148 3.86 11.43 -2.22
C ASN A 148 4.66 12.73 -2.24
N PHE A 149 5.95 12.66 -1.97
CA PHE A 149 6.90 13.76 -2.06
C PHE A 149 7.83 13.52 -3.24
N ASN A 150 7.71 14.31 -4.28
CA ASN A 150 8.55 14.23 -5.46
C ASN A 150 9.80 15.09 -5.27
N LEU A 151 10.92 14.46 -4.89
CA LEU A 151 12.17 15.14 -4.50
C LEU A 151 13.14 15.36 -5.68
N GLY A 152 12.70 15.26 -6.91
CA GLY A 152 13.55 15.45 -8.07
C GLY A 152 12.75 15.89 -9.29
N GLU A 153 13.40 16.62 -10.19
CA GLU A 153 12.90 16.79 -11.55
C GLU A 153 13.03 15.44 -12.24
N ALA A 154 11.95 14.67 -12.30
CA ALA A 154 11.86 13.56 -13.21
C ALA A 154 11.81 14.14 -14.63
N LYS A 155 12.98 14.46 -15.18
CA LYS A 155 13.11 14.69 -16.61
C LYS A 155 12.83 13.36 -17.28
N ALA A 156 11.73 13.33 -18.03
CA ALA A 156 11.47 12.28 -19.01
C ALA A 156 12.58 12.28 -20.06
#